data_307098a0ca4b04dd55c8c47059886f52
#
_entry.id   307098a0ca4b04dd55c8c47059886f52
#
_cell.length_a   1.000
_cell.length_b   1.000
_cell.length_c   1.000
_cell.angle_alpha   90.00
_cell.angle_beta   90.00
_cell.angle_gamma   90.00
#
_symmetry.space_group_name_H-M   'P 1'
#
loop_
_entity.id
_entity.type
_entity.pdbx_description
1 polymer ?
#
loop_
_entity_poly.entity_id
_entity_poly.type
_entity_poly.pdbx_seq_one_letter_code
_entity_poly.pdbx_strand_id
1 'polypeptide(L)'
;MNKTLSYTLESILALPKEFRRNLINCLSGFKSASLVGTLNEQKITNLSVISSVFHVGATPPLVGMLMRPHSVPRHTLENIYTSGYYTINHVTEEFYPKAHYTSARFPAEESEFTGAGLTEVYSSLHPAPYVAEAGLRIGLAYKEKHTLMNETVLIVGQIVELLLPEEAVMEDGFVDLCVAGTLAISGLDSYHKVEAGKRLPYAKYKAH
;
A
#
# COMPACT_ATOMS: atom_id res chain seq x y z
N MET A 1 -27.13 22.17 16.34
CA MET A 1 -27.10 20.73 15.99
C MET A 1 -26.36 20.60 14.65
N ASN A 2 -25.35 19.74 14.59
CA ASN A 2 -24.66 19.46 13.32
C ASN A 2 -25.63 18.75 12.39
N LYS A 3 -25.78 19.26 11.15
CA LYS A 3 -26.64 18.66 10.14
C LYS A 3 -26.00 17.34 9.67
N THR A 4 -26.68 16.22 9.86
CA THR A 4 -26.24 14.90 9.38
C THR A 4 -26.75 14.67 7.97
N LEU A 5 -25.88 14.24 7.06
CA LEU A 5 -26.24 13.76 5.72
C LEU A 5 -26.52 12.25 5.79
N SER A 6 -27.56 11.82 5.11
CA SER A 6 -27.91 10.40 4.97
C SER A 6 -27.99 10.02 3.49
N TYR A 7 -27.36 8.91 3.13
CA TYR A 7 -27.37 8.37 1.78
C TYR A 7 -27.88 6.93 1.80
N THR A 8 -28.87 6.62 0.95
CA THR A 8 -29.29 5.25 0.65
C THR A 8 -28.45 4.69 -0.50
N LEU A 9 -28.50 3.38 -0.73
CA LEU A 9 -27.86 2.76 -1.90
C LEU A 9 -28.26 3.44 -3.20
N GLU A 10 -29.55 3.69 -3.39
CA GLU A 10 -30.08 4.34 -4.58
C GLU A 10 -29.52 5.74 -4.75
N SER A 11 -29.51 6.57 -3.69
CA SER A 11 -28.97 7.92 -3.74
C SER A 11 -27.45 7.93 -3.99
N ILE A 12 -26.70 6.96 -3.43
CA ILE A 12 -25.27 6.80 -3.70
C ILE A 12 -25.03 6.47 -5.18
N LEU A 13 -25.82 5.55 -5.75
CA LEU A 13 -25.67 5.17 -7.15
C LEU A 13 -26.06 6.31 -8.12
N ALA A 14 -26.96 7.19 -7.73
CA ALA A 14 -27.33 8.38 -8.48
C ALA A 14 -26.32 9.52 -8.43
N LEU A 15 -25.34 9.49 -7.50
CA LEU A 15 -24.31 10.53 -7.42
C LEU A 15 -23.45 10.59 -8.70
N PRO A 16 -22.97 11.78 -9.09
CA PRO A 16 -21.98 11.91 -10.16
C PRO A 16 -20.79 10.99 -9.92
N LYS A 17 -20.27 10.35 -10.97
CA LYS A 17 -19.22 9.33 -10.90
C LYS A 17 -18.01 9.76 -10.06
N GLU A 18 -17.51 10.97 -10.29
CA GLU A 18 -16.34 11.51 -9.60
C GLU A 18 -16.63 11.74 -8.12
N PHE A 19 -17.79 12.34 -7.79
CA PHE A 19 -18.20 12.56 -6.41
C PHE A 19 -18.34 11.23 -5.66
N ARG A 20 -19.05 10.24 -6.25
CA ARG A 20 -19.20 8.90 -5.68
C ARG A 20 -17.86 8.22 -5.46
N ARG A 21 -16.94 8.29 -6.43
CA ARG A 21 -15.60 7.73 -6.31
C ARG A 21 -14.87 8.32 -5.10
N ASN A 22 -14.86 9.64 -4.97
CA ASN A 22 -14.16 10.31 -3.88
C ASN A 22 -14.80 9.98 -2.52
N LEU A 23 -16.14 10.06 -2.42
CA LEU A 23 -16.89 9.73 -1.22
C LEU A 23 -16.54 8.31 -0.73
N ILE A 24 -16.71 7.30 -1.60
CA ILE A 24 -16.55 5.89 -1.20
C ILE A 24 -15.09 5.56 -0.85
N ASN A 25 -14.10 6.12 -1.56
CA ASN A 25 -12.69 5.87 -1.25
C ASN A 25 -12.24 6.42 0.11
N CYS A 26 -12.93 7.44 0.64
CA CYS A 26 -12.62 8.00 1.96
C CYS A 26 -13.18 7.18 3.13
N LEU A 27 -14.26 6.41 2.92
CA LEU A 27 -15.01 5.76 4.01
C LEU A 27 -14.22 4.68 4.75
N SER A 28 -13.21 4.10 4.13
CA SER A 28 -12.32 3.13 4.78
C SER A 28 -11.32 3.76 5.75
N GLY A 29 -11.33 5.09 5.89
CA GLY A 29 -10.47 5.83 6.81
C GLY A 29 -9.03 5.96 6.33
N PHE A 30 -8.13 6.15 7.29
CA PHE A 30 -6.70 6.28 7.03
C PHE A 30 -6.07 4.91 6.75
N LYS A 31 -5.18 4.88 5.77
CA LYS A 31 -4.41 3.70 5.37
C LYS A 31 -2.94 4.10 5.21
N SER A 32 -2.01 3.15 5.25
CA SER A 32 -0.60 3.45 4.94
C SER A 32 -0.47 3.90 3.48
N ALA A 33 0.25 4.99 3.25
CA ALA A 33 0.71 5.34 1.91
C ALA A 33 1.91 4.46 1.56
N SER A 34 1.80 3.69 0.47
CA SER A 34 2.83 2.71 0.11
C SER A 34 3.10 2.73 -1.39
N LEU A 35 4.30 2.32 -1.77
CA LEU A 35 4.72 2.07 -3.14
C LEU A 35 4.98 0.58 -3.34
N VAL A 36 4.45 0.01 -4.43
CA VAL A 36 4.71 -1.39 -4.82
C VAL A 36 5.78 -1.40 -5.90
N GLY A 37 6.94 -1.97 -5.58
CA GLY A 37 8.04 -2.18 -6.53
C GLY A 37 7.97 -3.55 -7.16
N THR A 38 8.10 -3.63 -8.48
CA THR A 38 8.11 -4.87 -9.27
C THR A 38 9.13 -4.80 -10.40
N LEU A 39 9.40 -5.95 -11.00
CA LEU A 39 10.33 -6.11 -12.11
C LEU A 39 9.68 -6.99 -13.19
N ASN A 40 9.73 -6.57 -14.44
CA ASN A 40 9.25 -7.38 -15.55
C ASN A 40 10.33 -8.36 -16.07
N GLU A 41 9.99 -9.21 -17.05
CA GLU A 41 10.92 -10.17 -17.65
C GLU A 41 12.12 -9.51 -18.35
N GLN A 42 11.94 -8.30 -18.87
CA GLN A 42 12.99 -7.51 -19.53
C GLN A 42 13.87 -6.74 -18.52
N LYS A 43 13.65 -6.96 -17.21
CA LYS A 43 14.37 -6.25 -16.12
C LYS A 43 14.07 -4.75 -16.06
N ILE A 44 12.94 -4.32 -16.61
CA ILE A 44 12.45 -2.95 -16.41
C ILE A 44 11.68 -2.91 -15.10
N THR A 45 12.06 -1.98 -14.23
CA THR A 45 11.42 -1.77 -12.93
C THR A 45 10.11 -1.00 -13.10
N ASN A 46 9.14 -1.29 -12.23
CA ASN A 46 7.88 -0.58 -12.16
C ASN A 46 7.57 -0.22 -10.71
N LEU A 47 7.02 0.96 -10.48
CA LEU A 47 6.68 1.47 -9.15
C LEU A 47 5.28 2.09 -9.17
N SER A 48 4.42 1.66 -8.27
CA SER A 48 3.02 2.11 -8.23
C SER A 48 2.56 2.45 -6.82
N VAL A 49 1.99 3.66 -6.65
CA VAL A 49 1.41 4.05 -5.35
C VAL A 49 0.13 3.27 -5.07
N ILE A 50 0.02 2.77 -3.84
CA ILE A 50 -1.12 2.01 -3.35
C ILE A 50 -1.44 2.39 -1.90
N SER A 51 -2.72 2.30 -1.53
CA SER A 51 -3.18 2.53 -0.16
C SER A 51 -4.00 1.37 0.43
N SER A 52 -4.24 0.35 -0.36
CA SER A 52 -5.10 -0.79 0.04
C SER A 52 -4.26 -1.99 0.49
N VAL A 53 -3.29 -1.75 1.39
CA VAL A 53 -2.43 -2.78 2.01
C VAL A 53 -2.97 -3.07 3.41
N PHE A 54 -3.01 -4.37 3.80
CA PHE A 54 -3.53 -4.78 5.11
C PHE A 54 -2.93 -6.12 5.58
N HIS A 55 -2.91 -6.30 6.88
CA HIS A 55 -2.48 -7.54 7.53
C HIS A 55 -3.48 -8.68 7.26
N VAL A 56 -2.96 -9.88 6.96
CA VAL A 56 -3.74 -11.10 6.76
C VAL A 56 -3.45 -12.12 7.86
N GLY A 57 -2.19 -12.33 8.20
CA GLY A 57 -1.81 -13.29 9.22
C GLY A 57 -0.35 -13.12 9.67
N ALA A 58 -0.05 -13.62 10.88
CA ALA A 58 1.31 -13.61 11.43
C ALA A 58 2.02 -14.97 11.28
N THR A 59 1.27 -16.05 11.12
CA THR A 59 1.82 -17.41 10.99
C THR A 59 0.99 -18.20 9.96
N PRO A 60 1.44 -18.30 8.71
CA PRO A 60 2.60 -17.63 8.13
C PRO A 60 2.40 -16.09 8.07
N PRO A 61 3.50 -15.31 7.93
CA PRO A 61 3.41 -13.84 7.86
C PRO A 61 2.88 -13.42 6.48
N LEU A 62 1.63 -13.00 6.43
CA LEU A 62 0.91 -12.67 5.19
C LEU A 62 0.41 -11.22 5.18
N VAL A 63 0.55 -10.59 4.03
CA VAL A 63 0.03 -9.25 3.71
C VAL A 63 -0.87 -9.32 2.49
N GLY A 64 -2.02 -8.67 2.57
CA GLY A 64 -2.95 -8.50 1.47
C GLY A 64 -2.87 -7.09 0.87
N MET A 65 -3.13 -6.99 -0.43
CA MET A 65 -3.36 -5.71 -1.09
C MET A 65 -4.44 -5.85 -2.17
N LEU A 66 -5.18 -4.77 -2.41
CA LEU A 66 -6.22 -4.73 -3.43
C LEU A 66 -5.70 -4.01 -4.68
N MET A 67 -5.78 -4.69 -5.81
CA MET A 67 -5.50 -4.14 -7.13
C MET A 67 -6.80 -3.85 -7.87
N ARG A 68 -6.90 -2.66 -8.48
CA ARG A 68 -8.09 -2.29 -9.26
C ARG A 68 -8.33 -3.27 -10.42
N PRO A 69 -9.57 -3.36 -10.93
CA PRO A 69 -9.89 -4.20 -12.07
C PRO A 69 -8.94 -4.00 -13.25
N HIS A 70 -8.61 -5.08 -13.94
CA HIS A 70 -7.70 -5.09 -15.10
C HIS A 70 -8.42 -4.60 -16.39
N SER A 71 -9.12 -3.46 -16.28
CA SER A 71 -9.78 -2.80 -17.42
C SER A 71 -8.80 -2.03 -18.33
N VAL A 72 -7.56 -1.87 -17.89
CA VAL A 72 -6.41 -1.30 -18.61
C VAL A 72 -5.16 -2.07 -18.18
N PRO A 73 -4.05 -2.03 -18.95
CA PRO A 73 -2.79 -2.66 -18.53
C PRO A 73 -2.42 -2.27 -17.09
N ARG A 74 -2.00 -3.26 -16.30
CA ARG A 74 -1.61 -3.11 -14.89
C ARG A 74 -0.24 -3.75 -14.70
N HIS A 75 0.80 -3.06 -15.16
CA HIS A 75 2.18 -3.55 -15.16
C HIS A 75 2.59 -4.15 -13.81
N THR A 76 2.25 -3.50 -12.70
CA THR A 76 2.49 -4.03 -11.35
C THR A 76 1.89 -5.43 -11.16
N LEU A 77 0.62 -5.63 -11.55
CA LEU A 77 -0.07 -6.90 -11.37
C LEU A 77 0.50 -7.99 -12.29
N GLU A 78 0.77 -7.64 -13.54
CA GLU A 78 1.37 -8.52 -14.56
C GLU A 78 2.76 -8.96 -14.09
N ASN A 79 3.58 -8.04 -13.61
CA ASN A 79 4.92 -8.32 -13.09
C ASN A 79 4.89 -9.22 -11.85
N ILE A 80 3.92 -9.05 -10.94
CA ILE A 80 3.75 -9.92 -9.77
C ILE A 80 3.46 -11.36 -10.21
N TYR A 81 2.60 -11.54 -11.20
CA TYR A 81 2.27 -12.90 -11.70
C TYR A 81 3.45 -13.55 -12.39
N THR A 82 4.23 -12.80 -13.15
CA THR A 82 5.35 -13.32 -13.92
C THR A 82 6.57 -13.58 -13.03
N SER A 83 6.94 -12.63 -12.17
CA SER A 83 8.15 -12.76 -11.33
C SER A 83 7.92 -13.57 -10.05
N GLY A 84 6.69 -13.59 -9.53
CA GLY A 84 6.36 -14.16 -8.22
C GLY A 84 6.81 -13.32 -7.03
N TYR A 85 7.37 -12.11 -7.24
CA TYR A 85 7.94 -11.26 -6.20
C TYR A 85 7.57 -9.80 -6.38
N TYR A 86 7.45 -9.09 -5.25
CA TYR A 86 7.21 -7.65 -5.22
C TYR A 86 7.61 -7.07 -3.87
N THR A 87 7.78 -5.76 -3.82
CA THR A 87 8.07 -5.05 -2.59
C THR A 87 6.94 -4.10 -2.21
N ILE A 88 6.78 -3.84 -0.92
CA ILE A 88 5.97 -2.74 -0.40
C ILE A 88 6.91 -1.80 0.35
N ASN A 89 6.85 -0.51 0.01
CA ASN A 89 7.73 0.52 0.53
C ASN A 89 6.87 1.65 1.10
N HIS A 90 7.01 1.97 2.37
CA HIS A 90 6.20 3.00 3.02
C HIS A 90 6.67 4.39 2.60
N VAL A 91 5.70 5.23 2.25
CA VAL A 91 5.95 6.61 1.82
C VAL A 91 6.17 7.49 3.04
N THR A 92 7.18 8.37 2.97
CA THR A 92 7.49 9.35 4.01
C THR A 92 7.22 10.79 3.54
N GLU A 93 7.36 11.75 4.47
CA GLU A 93 7.14 13.17 4.20
C GLU A 93 8.13 13.74 3.16
N GLU A 94 9.33 13.18 3.08
CA GLU A 94 10.38 13.69 2.19
C GLU A 94 10.08 13.44 0.70
N PHE A 95 9.32 12.39 0.38
CA PHE A 95 9.14 12.01 -1.03
C PHE A 95 7.69 11.74 -1.47
N TYR A 96 6.67 12.03 -0.65
CA TYR A 96 5.28 11.74 -1.03
C TYR A 96 4.81 12.41 -2.35
N PRO A 97 5.29 13.60 -2.76
CA PRO A 97 4.90 14.13 -4.05
C PRO A 97 5.43 13.28 -5.22
N LYS A 98 6.64 12.74 -5.09
CA LYS A 98 7.23 11.81 -6.06
C LYS A 98 6.46 10.48 -6.06
N ALA A 99 6.13 9.96 -4.87
CA ALA A 99 5.32 8.77 -4.72
C ALA A 99 3.94 8.94 -5.37
N HIS A 100 3.29 10.08 -5.18
CA HIS A 100 2.00 10.39 -5.81
C HIS A 100 2.11 10.40 -7.34
N TYR A 101 3.20 10.94 -7.89
CA TYR A 101 3.43 11.02 -9.33
C TYR A 101 3.51 9.63 -9.99
N THR A 102 3.89 8.57 -9.28
CA THR A 102 3.85 7.19 -9.80
C THR A 102 2.43 6.70 -10.13
N SER A 103 1.38 7.44 -9.76
CA SER A 103 0.01 7.18 -10.19
C SER A 103 -0.30 7.60 -11.62
N ALA A 104 0.59 8.36 -12.27
CA ALA A 104 0.49 8.72 -13.66
C ALA A 104 0.61 7.48 -14.56
N ARG A 105 0.16 7.61 -15.81
CA ARG A 105 0.26 6.52 -16.78
C ARG A 105 1.62 6.57 -17.47
N PHE A 106 2.54 5.77 -16.98
CA PHE A 106 3.83 5.58 -17.64
C PHE A 106 3.71 4.51 -18.73
N PRO A 107 4.46 4.64 -19.85
CA PRO A 107 4.65 3.56 -20.82
C PRO A 107 5.30 2.34 -20.15
N ALA A 108 5.08 1.14 -20.69
CA ALA A 108 5.65 -0.10 -20.12
C ALA A 108 7.19 -0.14 -20.18
N GLU A 109 7.77 0.63 -21.07
CA GLU A 109 9.21 0.75 -21.30
C GLU A 109 9.90 1.75 -20.39
N GLU A 110 9.13 2.55 -19.64
CA GLU A 110 9.63 3.59 -18.74
C GLU A 110 9.38 3.20 -17.28
N SER A 111 10.45 3.26 -16.48
CA SER A 111 10.36 3.00 -15.04
C SER A 111 9.86 4.26 -14.31
N GLU A 112 8.83 4.09 -13.47
CA GLU A 112 8.38 5.15 -12.56
C GLU A 112 9.44 5.52 -11.52
N PHE A 113 10.40 4.66 -11.20
CA PHE A 113 11.55 5.03 -10.38
C PHE A 113 12.31 6.21 -11.01
N THR A 114 12.69 6.06 -12.28
CA THR A 114 13.39 7.10 -13.03
C THR A 114 12.48 8.32 -13.25
N GLY A 115 11.25 8.11 -13.72
CA GLY A 115 10.33 9.18 -14.06
C GLY A 115 9.90 10.02 -12.87
N ALA A 116 9.77 9.42 -11.67
CA ALA A 116 9.45 10.14 -10.44
C ALA A 116 10.71 10.63 -9.68
N GLY A 117 11.91 10.26 -10.11
CA GLY A 117 13.15 10.62 -9.44
C GLY A 117 13.29 9.95 -8.07
N LEU A 118 12.94 8.66 -7.98
CA LEU A 118 13.14 7.79 -6.84
C LEU A 118 14.25 6.79 -7.14
N THR A 119 14.95 6.34 -6.09
CA THR A 119 16.13 5.48 -6.22
C THR A 119 15.75 4.03 -5.97
N GLU A 120 16.00 3.16 -6.96
CA GLU A 120 15.88 1.71 -6.77
C GLU A 120 17.08 1.13 -6.05
N VAL A 121 16.83 0.23 -5.10
CA VAL A 121 17.87 -0.56 -4.43
C VAL A 121 17.43 -2.00 -4.33
N TYR A 122 18.41 -2.90 -4.25
CA TYR A 122 18.19 -4.34 -4.18
C TYR A 122 18.79 -4.94 -2.92
N SER A 123 18.18 -5.99 -2.43
CA SER A 123 18.74 -6.88 -1.42
C SER A 123 19.29 -8.15 -2.09
N SER A 124 20.24 -8.81 -1.43
CA SER A 124 20.70 -10.13 -1.86
C SER A 124 19.65 -11.24 -1.62
N LEU A 125 18.60 -10.97 -0.84
CA LEU A 125 17.58 -11.96 -0.44
C LEU A 125 16.28 -11.82 -1.24
N HIS A 126 16.10 -10.71 -2.01
CA HIS A 126 14.85 -10.43 -2.69
C HIS A 126 15.08 -9.85 -4.10
N PRO A 127 14.44 -10.42 -5.16
CA PRO A 127 14.74 -10.04 -6.54
C PRO A 127 14.06 -8.75 -7.02
N ALA A 128 12.96 -8.31 -6.38
CA ALA A 128 12.26 -7.10 -6.79
C ALA A 128 12.88 -5.84 -6.13
N PRO A 129 12.80 -4.66 -6.80
CA PRO A 129 13.40 -3.44 -6.32
C PRO A 129 12.68 -2.86 -5.10
N TYR A 130 13.43 -2.32 -4.16
CA TYR A 130 12.97 -1.46 -3.08
C TYR A 130 13.18 0.01 -3.42
N VAL A 131 12.47 0.90 -2.72
CA VAL A 131 12.68 2.35 -2.76
C VAL A 131 13.71 2.73 -1.68
N ALA A 132 14.84 3.32 -2.08
CA ALA A 132 15.92 3.68 -1.15
C ALA A 132 15.46 4.69 -0.10
N GLU A 133 14.60 5.63 -0.48
CA GLU A 133 14.06 6.71 0.36
C GLU A 133 13.05 6.22 1.40
N ALA A 134 12.51 5.00 1.26
CA ALA A 134 11.53 4.45 2.20
C ALA A 134 12.18 3.96 3.48
N GLY A 135 11.67 4.39 4.64
CA GLY A 135 12.14 3.93 5.95
C GLY A 135 11.78 2.47 6.23
N LEU A 136 10.55 2.05 5.89
CA LEU A 136 10.08 0.68 6.06
C LEU A 136 9.83 0.05 4.69
N ARG A 137 10.43 -1.12 4.47
CA ARG A 137 10.38 -1.87 3.22
C ARG A 137 10.11 -3.35 3.49
N ILE A 138 9.22 -3.95 2.72
CA ILE A 138 8.76 -5.33 2.87
C ILE A 138 8.98 -6.06 1.55
N GLY A 139 9.77 -7.12 1.56
CA GLY A 139 9.91 -8.06 0.43
C GLY A 139 8.89 -9.18 0.53
N LEU A 140 8.16 -9.43 -0.55
CA LEU A 140 7.04 -10.37 -0.57
C LEU A 140 7.20 -11.38 -1.70
N ALA A 141 6.92 -12.66 -1.39
CA ALA A 141 6.67 -13.70 -2.35
C ALA A 141 5.16 -13.81 -2.59
N TYR A 142 4.71 -13.68 -3.84
CA TYR A 142 3.32 -13.89 -4.22
C TYR A 142 2.86 -15.32 -3.87
N LYS A 143 1.65 -15.44 -3.31
CA LYS A 143 1.08 -16.74 -2.92
C LYS A 143 -0.22 -17.04 -3.62
N GLU A 144 -1.18 -16.14 -3.56
CA GLU A 144 -2.52 -16.37 -4.10
C GLU A 144 -3.23 -15.08 -4.50
N LYS A 145 -4.28 -15.23 -5.30
CA LYS A 145 -5.18 -14.15 -5.68
C LYS A 145 -6.64 -14.56 -5.52
N HIS A 146 -7.49 -13.59 -5.23
CA HIS A 146 -8.93 -13.75 -5.24
C HIS A 146 -9.57 -12.62 -6.04
N THR A 147 -10.38 -12.97 -7.03
CA THR A 147 -11.14 -11.97 -7.81
C THR A 147 -12.46 -11.71 -7.12
N LEU A 148 -12.72 -10.45 -6.77
CA LEU A 148 -13.93 -10.01 -6.11
C LEU A 148 -15.05 -9.76 -7.14
N MET A 149 -16.30 -9.63 -6.67
CA MET A 149 -17.48 -9.47 -7.52
C MET A 149 -17.45 -8.27 -8.49
N ASN A 150 -16.62 -7.28 -8.21
CA ASN A 150 -16.41 -6.08 -9.03
C ASN A 150 -15.09 -6.13 -9.82
N GLU A 151 -14.53 -7.33 -10.01
CA GLU A 151 -13.26 -7.58 -10.71
C GLU A 151 -12.01 -6.99 -10.03
N THR A 152 -12.14 -6.41 -8.83
CA THR A 152 -10.98 -6.06 -8.00
C THR A 152 -10.26 -7.35 -7.61
N VAL A 153 -8.94 -7.32 -7.65
CA VAL A 153 -8.11 -8.49 -7.32
C VAL A 153 -7.47 -8.27 -5.95
N LEU A 154 -7.73 -9.18 -5.02
CA LEU A 154 -6.97 -9.32 -3.80
C LEU A 154 -5.71 -10.15 -4.12
N ILE A 155 -4.55 -9.60 -3.85
CA ILE A 155 -3.25 -10.28 -3.90
C ILE A 155 -2.81 -10.56 -2.47
N VAL A 156 -2.40 -11.80 -2.19
CA VAL A 156 -1.80 -12.19 -0.93
C VAL A 156 -0.34 -12.57 -1.15
N GLY A 157 0.54 -11.95 -0.40
CA GLY A 157 1.96 -12.23 -0.39
C GLY A 157 2.46 -12.64 0.98
N GLN A 158 3.43 -13.53 0.99
CA GLN A 158 4.17 -13.92 2.19
C GLN A 158 5.38 -13.02 2.35
N ILE A 159 5.55 -12.45 3.54
CA ILE A 159 6.74 -11.67 3.88
C ILE A 159 7.94 -12.63 3.88
N VAL A 160 8.97 -12.27 3.12
CA VAL A 160 10.24 -12.99 3.04
C VAL A 160 11.42 -12.14 3.50
N GLU A 161 11.26 -10.82 3.53
CA GLU A 161 12.27 -9.88 4.02
C GLU A 161 11.61 -8.64 4.61
N LEU A 162 12.17 -8.12 5.70
CA LEU A 162 11.81 -6.83 6.31
C LEU A 162 13.07 -5.98 6.47
N LEU A 163 12.98 -4.73 6.03
CA LEU A 163 14.02 -3.72 6.17
C LEU A 163 13.38 -2.49 6.81
N LEU A 164 13.75 -2.19 8.05
CA LEU A 164 13.19 -1.08 8.84
C LEU A 164 14.20 -0.55 9.84
N PRO A 165 14.06 0.71 10.31
CA PRO A 165 14.94 1.29 11.31
C PRO A 165 14.88 0.51 12.61
N GLU A 166 16.02 0.21 13.22
CA GLU A 166 16.11 -0.52 14.49
C GLU A 166 15.33 0.21 15.59
N GLU A 167 15.42 1.53 15.64
CA GLU A 167 14.73 2.40 16.60
C GLU A 167 13.21 2.40 16.48
N ALA A 168 12.67 1.93 15.35
CA ALA A 168 11.22 1.78 15.17
C ALA A 168 10.68 0.48 15.77
N VAL A 169 11.54 -0.49 16.13
CA VAL A 169 11.13 -1.80 16.67
C VAL A 169 11.25 -1.80 18.18
N MET A 170 10.13 -1.99 18.87
CA MET A 170 10.09 -2.10 20.32
C MET A 170 10.40 -3.53 20.77
N GLU A 171 10.79 -3.70 22.06
CA GLU A 171 11.14 -5.00 22.66
C GLU A 171 10.04 -6.08 22.52
N ASP A 172 8.78 -5.67 22.45
CA ASP A 172 7.64 -6.59 22.28
C ASP A 172 7.28 -6.86 20.79
N GLY A 173 8.09 -6.35 19.85
CA GLY A 173 7.90 -6.52 18.41
C GLY A 173 6.91 -5.52 17.79
N PHE A 174 6.39 -4.56 18.56
CA PHE A 174 5.62 -3.48 17.98
C PHE A 174 6.52 -2.57 17.13
N VAL A 175 6.04 -2.20 15.93
CA VAL A 175 6.74 -1.25 15.05
C VAL A 175 6.07 0.11 15.16
N ASP A 176 6.83 1.11 15.62
CA ASP A 176 6.37 2.50 15.64
C ASP A 176 6.47 3.11 14.23
N LEU A 177 5.33 3.20 13.56
CA LEU A 177 5.26 3.72 12.20
C LEU A 177 5.53 5.23 12.13
N CYS A 178 5.40 5.97 13.25
CA CYS A 178 5.77 7.38 13.31
C CYS A 178 7.29 7.53 13.28
N VAL A 179 8.01 6.69 14.03
CA VAL A 179 9.49 6.63 13.98
C VAL A 179 9.97 6.19 12.60
N ALA A 180 9.30 5.23 11.97
CA ALA A 180 9.59 4.82 10.59
C ALA A 180 9.18 5.87 9.54
N GLY A 181 8.57 7.00 9.94
CA GLY A 181 8.19 8.10 9.05
C GLY A 181 7.02 7.81 8.11
N THR A 182 6.24 6.75 8.36
CA THR A 182 5.14 6.33 7.49
C THR A 182 4.01 7.35 7.47
N LEU A 183 3.64 7.85 6.28
CA LEU A 183 2.46 8.68 6.09
C LEU A 183 1.18 7.84 6.00
N ALA A 184 0.08 8.42 6.49
CA ALA A 184 -1.25 7.93 6.19
C ALA A 184 -1.81 8.62 4.94
N ILE A 185 -2.70 7.93 4.25
CA ILE A 185 -3.47 8.47 3.13
C ILE A 185 -4.95 8.25 3.35
N SER A 186 -5.78 9.25 3.07
CA SER A 186 -7.23 9.13 2.99
C SER A 186 -7.70 9.43 1.56
N GLY A 187 -8.77 8.77 1.14
CA GLY A 187 -9.21 8.87 -0.24
C GLY A 187 -8.15 8.37 -1.21
N LEU A 188 -7.83 9.18 -2.22
CA LEU A 188 -6.91 8.83 -3.30
C LEU A 188 -5.63 9.68 -3.31
N ASP A 189 -5.62 10.83 -2.63
CA ASP A 189 -4.67 11.91 -2.85
C ASP A 189 -4.38 12.78 -1.61
N SER A 190 -4.99 12.50 -0.47
CA SER A 190 -4.79 13.27 0.76
C SER A 190 -3.81 12.55 1.69
N TYR A 191 -2.60 13.09 1.80
CA TYR A 191 -1.52 12.55 2.63
C TYR A 191 -1.50 13.24 3.99
N HIS A 192 -1.27 12.46 5.05
CA HIS A 192 -1.33 12.94 6.43
C HIS A 192 -0.08 12.49 7.19
N LYS A 193 0.55 13.42 7.88
CA LYS A 193 1.54 13.11 8.91
C LYS A 193 0.79 12.52 10.10
N VAL A 194 1.30 11.42 10.64
CA VAL A 194 0.70 10.72 11.77
C VAL A 194 1.48 11.08 13.04
N GLU A 195 0.78 11.40 14.10
CA GLU A 195 1.36 11.60 15.42
C GLU A 195 1.36 10.29 16.21
N ALA A 196 2.31 10.17 17.15
CA ALA A 196 2.43 8.99 18.00
C ALA A 196 1.15 8.74 18.79
N GLY A 197 0.61 7.55 18.68
CA GLY A 197 -0.58 7.11 19.37
C GLY A 197 -0.31 6.55 20.77
N LYS A 198 -1.36 6.35 21.55
CA LYS A 198 -1.28 5.68 22.85
C LYS A 198 -1.64 4.22 22.68
N ARG A 199 -0.71 3.32 23.05
CA ARG A 199 -0.97 1.89 23.12
C ARG A 199 -1.77 1.56 24.39
N LEU A 200 -2.75 0.69 24.26
CA LEU A 200 -3.54 0.20 25.39
C LEU A 200 -3.18 -1.29 25.65
N PRO A 201 -3.22 -1.75 26.91
CA PRO A 201 -3.02 -3.15 27.22
C PRO A 201 -4.16 -3.99 26.63
N TYR A 202 -3.88 -5.29 26.44
CA TYR A 202 -4.91 -6.24 26.00
C TYR A 202 -6.11 -6.21 26.93
N ALA A 203 -7.29 -5.98 26.35
CA ALA A 203 -8.54 -5.91 27.11
C ALA A 203 -8.91 -7.32 27.64
N LYS A 204 -9.13 -7.42 28.95
CA LYS A 204 -9.65 -8.64 29.60
C LYS A 204 -11.07 -8.37 30.10
N TYR A 205 -11.98 -9.29 29.80
CA TYR A 205 -13.33 -9.23 30.36
C TYR A 205 -13.23 -9.36 31.90
N LYS A 206 -13.87 -8.42 32.60
CA LYS A 206 -14.08 -8.49 34.05
C LYS A 206 -15.56 -8.76 34.27
N ALA A 207 -15.90 -9.93 34.82
CA ALA A 207 -17.25 -10.18 35.30
C ALA A 207 -17.53 -9.21 36.47
N HIS A 208 -18.66 -8.54 36.43
CA HIS A 208 -19.16 -7.68 37.52
C HIS A 208 -19.87 -8.51 38.57
#